data_d5bf6ec2eddc4a1bdc97d757ba15b2be
#
_entry.id   d5bf6ec2eddc4a1bdc97d757ba15b2be
#
_cell.length_a   1.000
_cell.length_b   1.000
_cell.length_c   1.000
_cell.angle_alpha   90.00
_cell.angle_beta   90.00
_cell.angle_gamma   90.00
#
_symmetry.space_group_name_H-M   'P 1'
#
loop_
_entity.id
_entity.type
_entity.pdbx_description
1 polymer ?
#
loop_
_entity_poly.entity_id
_entity_poly.type
_entity_poly.pdbx_seq_one_letter_code
_entity_poly.pdbx_strand_id
1 'polypeptide(L)'
;MKFVIASDLHGAAPAVRTLSQRIEQEAPDRVLLLGDLLYHGPRNDLPEGYAPKEVLAILNDMAERIIAVRGNCDAEVDQMVLDFPCLSDFSQVWADGHLLHLSHGHLAGNSPDQPPALPNGSALLTGHTHIKRLELVDGVMFVNPGSTSIPKDGAASYAVYENGAFALKSLNGETLQEAGWE
;
A
#
# COMPACT_ATOMS: atom_id res chain seq x y z
N MET A 1 -3.27 3.74 17.08
CA MET A 1 -3.98 3.22 15.87
C MET A 1 -3.12 2.18 15.18
N LYS A 2 -3.78 1.21 14.49
CA LYS A 2 -3.05 0.20 13.71
C LYS A 2 -3.55 0.17 12.28
N PHE A 3 -2.64 0.22 11.30
CA PHE A 3 -2.96 0.11 9.88
C PHE A 3 -2.12 -0.98 9.23
N VAL A 4 -2.74 -1.74 8.32
CA VAL A 4 -2.02 -2.54 7.32
C VAL A 4 -1.93 -1.73 6.05
N ILE A 5 -0.75 -1.68 5.44
CA ILE A 5 -0.44 -0.88 4.25
C ILE A 5 0.06 -1.83 3.17
N ALA A 6 -0.59 -1.84 2.02
CA ALA A 6 -0.21 -2.69 0.89
C ALA A 6 -0.29 -1.93 -0.43
N SER A 7 0.41 -2.40 -1.44
CA SER A 7 0.49 -1.78 -2.76
C SER A 7 0.76 -2.82 -3.85
N ASP A 8 0.46 -2.44 -5.08
CA ASP A 8 0.89 -3.20 -6.27
C ASP A 8 0.42 -4.67 -6.22
N LEU A 9 -0.91 -4.85 -6.07
CA LEU A 9 -1.60 -6.13 -5.99
C LEU A 9 -1.75 -6.78 -7.38
N HIS A 10 -1.93 -5.94 -8.41
CA HIS A 10 -1.94 -6.32 -9.83
C HIS A 10 -2.81 -7.53 -10.17
N GLY A 11 -3.93 -7.71 -9.48
CA GLY A 11 -4.87 -8.80 -9.75
C GLY A 11 -4.37 -10.20 -9.41
N ALA A 12 -3.30 -10.35 -8.61
CA ALA A 12 -2.73 -11.63 -8.21
C ALA A 12 -3.51 -12.27 -7.05
N ALA A 13 -4.50 -13.09 -7.34
CA ALA A 13 -5.41 -13.64 -6.33
C ALA A 13 -4.71 -14.45 -5.22
N PRO A 14 -3.71 -15.30 -5.47
CA PRO A 14 -3.01 -16.02 -4.41
C PRO A 14 -2.32 -15.09 -3.40
N ALA A 15 -1.66 -14.05 -3.89
CA ALA A 15 -0.99 -13.07 -3.05
C ALA A 15 -1.99 -12.27 -2.21
N VAL A 16 -3.11 -11.84 -2.82
CA VAL A 16 -4.15 -11.08 -2.14
C VAL A 16 -4.90 -11.93 -1.11
N ARG A 17 -5.14 -13.23 -1.36
CA ARG A 17 -5.66 -14.15 -0.33
C ARG A 17 -4.73 -14.24 0.88
N THR A 18 -3.42 -14.35 0.63
CA THR A 18 -2.44 -14.38 1.72
C THR A 18 -2.43 -13.05 2.47
N LEU A 19 -2.47 -11.91 1.76
CA LEU A 19 -2.57 -10.59 2.37
C LEU A 19 -3.84 -10.46 3.23
N SER A 20 -5.00 -10.92 2.74
CA SER A 20 -6.25 -10.91 3.50
C SER A 20 -6.12 -11.67 4.82
N GLN A 21 -5.50 -12.85 4.81
CA GLN A 21 -5.23 -13.61 6.04
C GLN A 21 -4.30 -12.85 7.00
N ARG A 22 -3.30 -12.11 6.48
CA ARG A 22 -2.45 -11.25 7.31
C ARG A 22 -3.23 -10.08 7.90
N ILE A 23 -4.11 -9.45 7.12
CA ILE A 23 -4.99 -8.39 7.61
C ILE A 23 -5.87 -8.88 8.76
N GLU A 24 -6.43 -10.08 8.66
CA GLU A 24 -7.20 -10.66 9.77
C GLU A 24 -6.34 -10.89 11.02
N GLN A 25 -5.12 -11.42 10.87
CA GLN A 25 -4.19 -11.67 11.99
C GLN A 25 -3.68 -10.39 12.64
N GLU A 26 -3.36 -9.37 11.84
CA GLU A 26 -2.94 -8.06 12.33
C GLU A 26 -4.09 -7.30 13.00
N ALA A 27 -5.33 -7.59 12.64
CA ALA A 27 -6.54 -6.95 13.15
C ALA A 27 -6.44 -5.39 13.13
N PRO A 28 -6.13 -4.74 11.99
CA PRO A 28 -5.95 -3.30 11.93
C PRO A 28 -7.27 -2.54 12.04
N ASP A 29 -7.19 -1.27 12.45
CA ASP A 29 -8.32 -0.32 12.39
C ASP A 29 -8.71 -0.01 10.95
N ARG A 30 -7.73 0.08 10.03
CA ARG A 30 -7.92 0.34 8.58
C ARG A 30 -6.85 -0.38 7.75
N VAL A 31 -7.18 -0.56 6.48
CA VAL A 31 -6.28 -1.05 5.42
C VAL A 31 -6.01 0.10 4.46
N LEU A 32 -4.76 0.45 4.26
CA LEU A 32 -4.33 1.51 3.36
C LEU A 32 -3.78 0.87 2.07
N LEU A 33 -4.46 1.08 0.93
CA LEU A 33 -4.04 0.54 -0.35
C LEU A 33 -3.45 1.66 -1.21
N LEU A 34 -2.20 1.49 -1.63
CA LEU A 34 -1.45 2.52 -2.33
C LEU A 34 -1.52 2.41 -3.86
N GLY A 35 -2.58 1.74 -4.39
CA GLY A 35 -2.86 1.67 -5.81
C GLY A 35 -2.33 0.41 -6.52
N ASP A 36 -2.60 0.35 -7.84
CA ASP A 36 -2.33 -0.78 -8.74
C ASP A 36 -3.01 -2.07 -8.26
N LEU A 37 -4.36 -2.02 -8.17
CA LEU A 37 -5.16 -3.03 -7.49
C LEU A 37 -5.49 -4.24 -8.37
N LEU A 38 -6.12 -4.01 -9.54
CA LEU A 38 -6.72 -5.08 -10.35
C LEU A 38 -5.95 -5.39 -11.63
N TYR A 39 -5.39 -4.38 -12.31
CA TYR A 39 -4.72 -4.55 -13.59
C TYR A 39 -3.21 -4.72 -13.41
N HIS A 40 -2.63 -5.70 -14.13
CA HIS A 40 -1.19 -5.96 -14.06
C HIS A 40 -0.31 -4.89 -14.72
N GLY A 41 -0.88 -4.08 -15.63
CA GLY A 41 -0.17 -3.06 -16.41
C GLY A 41 0.59 -3.63 -17.61
N PRO A 42 0.76 -2.85 -18.69
CA PRO A 42 1.35 -3.35 -19.94
C PRO A 42 2.86 -3.59 -19.87
N ARG A 43 3.52 -3.14 -18.79
CA ARG A 43 4.99 -3.27 -18.60
C ARG A 43 5.38 -4.47 -17.74
N ASN A 44 4.41 -5.11 -17.09
CA ASN A 44 4.66 -6.25 -16.22
C ASN A 44 4.20 -7.53 -16.90
N ASP A 45 4.88 -8.63 -16.65
CA ASP A 45 4.35 -9.95 -16.95
C ASP A 45 3.10 -10.22 -16.10
N LEU A 46 2.24 -11.14 -16.57
CA LEU A 46 1.09 -11.56 -15.78
C LEU A 46 1.57 -12.15 -14.46
N PRO A 47 1.12 -11.64 -13.30
CA PRO A 47 1.47 -12.25 -12.04
C PRO A 47 0.89 -13.66 -11.92
N GLU A 48 1.54 -14.48 -11.12
CA GLU A 48 1.05 -15.83 -10.83
C GLU A 48 -0.38 -15.80 -10.29
N GLY A 49 -1.26 -16.61 -10.86
CA GLY A 49 -2.66 -16.68 -10.47
C GLY A 49 -3.44 -15.40 -10.71
N TYR A 50 -3.13 -14.65 -11.79
CA TYR A 50 -3.86 -13.45 -12.18
C TYR A 50 -5.36 -13.73 -12.34
N ALA A 51 -6.16 -13.22 -11.42
CA ALA A 51 -7.60 -13.37 -11.38
C ALA A 51 -8.25 -12.11 -10.75
N PRO A 52 -8.33 -10.98 -11.49
CA PRO A 52 -8.77 -9.70 -10.94
C PRO A 52 -10.20 -9.73 -10.39
N LYS A 53 -11.09 -10.58 -10.92
CA LYS A 53 -12.45 -10.74 -10.37
C LYS A 53 -12.44 -11.37 -8.96
N GLU A 54 -11.49 -12.23 -8.66
CA GLU A 54 -11.33 -12.81 -7.33
C GLU A 54 -10.73 -11.78 -6.36
N VAL A 55 -9.73 -11.03 -6.80
CA VAL A 55 -9.17 -9.91 -6.04
C VAL A 55 -10.25 -8.89 -5.72
N LEU A 56 -11.07 -8.53 -6.68
CA LEU A 56 -12.23 -7.65 -6.51
C LEU A 56 -13.17 -8.13 -5.39
N ALA A 57 -13.54 -9.41 -5.40
CA ALA A 57 -14.41 -9.97 -4.38
C ALA A 57 -13.79 -9.89 -2.98
N ILE A 58 -12.49 -10.22 -2.85
CA ILE A 58 -11.76 -10.14 -1.57
C ILE A 58 -11.70 -8.68 -1.06
N LEU A 59 -11.43 -7.71 -1.93
CA LEU A 59 -11.35 -6.31 -1.53
C LEU A 59 -12.71 -5.74 -1.14
N ASN A 60 -13.78 -6.07 -1.87
CA ASN A 60 -15.13 -5.60 -1.55
C ASN A 60 -15.66 -6.18 -0.23
N ASP A 61 -15.27 -7.40 0.15
CA ASP A 61 -15.59 -7.99 1.46
C ASP A 61 -15.06 -7.15 2.64
N MET A 62 -14.02 -6.35 2.43
CA MET A 62 -13.43 -5.49 3.46
C MET A 62 -13.55 -3.99 3.13
N ALA A 63 -14.41 -3.60 2.20
CA ALA A 63 -14.52 -2.25 1.64
C ALA A 63 -14.63 -1.14 2.70
N GLU A 64 -15.43 -1.35 3.76
CA GLU A 64 -15.63 -0.37 4.84
C GLU A 64 -14.35 -0.03 5.63
N ARG A 65 -13.33 -0.89 5.56
CA ARG A 65 -12.05 -0.72 6.25
C ARG A 65 -10.96 -0.12 5.35
N ILE A 66 -11.19 -0.03 4.03
CA ILE A 66 -10.18 0.39 3.05
C ILE A 66 -10.17 1.90 2.88
N ILE A 67 -8.96 2.47 2.85
CA ILE A 67 -8.64 3.78 2.31
C ILE A 67 -7.66 3.54 1.17
N ALA A 68 -8.03 3.92 -0.05
CA ALA A 68 -7.19 3.68 -1.22
C ALA A 68 -6.83 4.97 -1.95
N VAL A 69 -5.70 4.94 -2.65
CA VAL A 69 -5.27 5.95 -3.62
C VAL A 69 -5.05 5.29 -4.98
N ARG A 70 -5.10 6.10 -6.04
CA ARG A 70 -4.99 5.64 -7.41
C ARG A 70 -3.55 5.30 -7.78
N GLY A 71 -3.31 4.10 -8.30
CA GLY A 71 -2.11 3.74 -9.02
C GLY A 71 -2.13 4.12 -10.51
N ASN A 72 -1.02 3.90 -11.20
CA ASN A 72 -0.95 4.19 -12.64
C ASN A 72 -1.69 3.14 -13.49
N CYS A 73 -2.03 2.00 -12.93
CA CYS A 73 -2.81 0.97 -13.61
C CYS A 73 -4.31 1.01 -13.25
N ASP A 74 -4.71 1.80 -12.25
CA ASP A 74 -6.11 1.91 -11.85
C ASP A 74 -6.86 2.89 -12.76
N ALA A 75 -8.07 2.52 -13.15
CA ALA A 75 -8.90 3.24 -14.10
C ALA A 75 -10.34 3.42 -13.61
N GLU A 76 -11.11 4.25 -14.31
CA GLU A 76 -12.52 4.47 -14.00
C GLU A 76 -13.34 3.19 -13.98
N VAL A 77 -12.97 2.17 -14.78
CA VAL A 77 -13.64 0.86 -14.77
C VAL A 77 -13.46 0.11 -13.45
N ASP A 78 -12.35 0.31 -12.75
CA ASP A 78 -12.12 -0.30 -11.44
C ASP A 78 -13.04 0.32 -10.39
N GLN A 79 -13.25 1.64 -10.45
CA GLN A 79 -14.20 2.34 -9.57
C GLN A 79 -15.66 1.92 -9.83
N MET A 80 -16.00 1.42 -11.00
CA MET A 80 -17.35 0.93 -11.28
C MET A 80 -17.70 -0.38 -10.55
N VAL A 81 -16.67 -1.10 -10.09
CA VAL A 81 -16.81 -2.44 -9.51
C VAL A 81 -16.30 -2.54 -8.07
N LEU A 82 -15.37 -1.66 -7.65
CA LEU A 82 -14.90 -1.58 -6.26
C LEU A 82 -15.89 -0.77 -5.40
N ASP A 83 -16.24 -1.30 -4.24
CA ASP A 83 -17.21 -0.71 -3.30
C ASP A 83 -16.58 0.38 -2.38
N PHE A 84 -15.38 0.83 -2.68
CA PHE A 84 -14.67 1.91 -2.00
C PHE A 84 -14.03 2.87 -3.01
N PRO A 85 -13.80 4.16 -2.66
CA PRO A 85 -13.11 5.10 -3.53
C PRO A 85 -11.67 4.66 -3.82
N CYS A 86 -11.27 4.59 -5.10
CA CYS A 86 -9.93 4.15 -5.50
C CYS A 86 -9.21 5.09 -6.50
N LEU A 87 -9.81 6.23 -6.86
CA LEU A 87 -9.26 7.12 -7.90
C LEU A 87 -8.69 8.45 -7.37
N SER A 88 -8.51 8.59 -6.05
CA SER A 88 -7.85 9.77 -5.49
C SER A 88 -6.34 9.72 -5.73
N ASP A 89 -5.75 10.77 -6.28
CA ASP A 89 -4.30 10.84 -6.54
C ASP A 89 -3.47 10.79 -5.24
N PHE A 90 -4.04 11.27 -4.14
CA PHE A 90 -3.50 11.16 -2.79
C PHE A 90 -4.60 11.17 -1.73
N SER A 91 -4.25 10.76 -0.53
CA SER A 91 -5.08 10.88 0.67
C SER A 91 -4.20 11.23 1.88
N GLN A 92 -4.81 11.74 2.93
CA GLN A 92 -4.12 12.07 4.17
C GLN A 92 -4.86 11.49 5.36
N VAL A 93 -4.12 10.85 6.25
CA VAL A 93 -4.64 10.25 7.49
C VAL A 93 -3.82 10.76 8.67
N TRP A 94 -4.50 11.23 9.70
CA TRP A 94 -3.87 11.57 10.98
C TRP A 94 -3.95 10.38 11.94
N ALA A 95 -2.81 9.94 12.45
CA ALA A 95 -2.70 8.85 13.39
C ALA A 95 -1.63 9.12 14.44
N ASP A 96 -1.98 9.00 15.70
CA ASP A 96 -1.05 9.12 16.85
C ASP A 96 -0.20 10.41 16.85
N GLY A 97 -0.73 11.51 16.31
CA GLY A 97 -0.03 12.78 16.18
C GLY A 97 0.79 12.96 14.89
N HIS A 98 0.81 11.98 14.00
CA HIS A 98 1.53 11.98 12.75
C HIS A 98 0.60 12.14 11.54
N LEU A 99 1.04 12.92 10.54
CA LEU A 99 0.37 13.01 9.25
C LEU A 99 0.92 11.92 8.32
N LEU A 100 0.09 10.98 7.93
CA LEU A 100 0.41 9.98 6.93
C LEU A 100 -0.13 10.45 5.57
N HIS A 101 0.75 10.79 4.64
CA HIS A 101 0.39 11.17 3.27
C HIS A 101 0.52 9.92 2.38
N LEU A 102 -0.59 9.49 1.82
CA LEU A 102 -0.71 8.33 0.97
C LEU A 102 -0.70 8.78 -0.50
N SER A 103 0.13 8.17 -1.32
CA SER A 103 0.07 8.28 -2.78
C SER A 103 0.58 6.99 -3.41
N HIS A 104 0.41 6.81 -4.73
CA HIS A 104 1.07 5.69 -5.39
C HIS A 104 2.55 5.97 -5.68
N GLY A 105 2.93 7.24 -5.85
CA GLY A 105 4.30 7.64 -6.09
C GLY A 105 4.69 7.81 -7.56
N HIS A 106 3.74 7.71 -8.50
CA HIS A 106 3.98 7.89 -9.95
C HIS A 106 3.78 9.32 -10.45
N LEU A 107 3.17 10.20 -9.64
CA LEU A 107 2.89 11.58 -9.99
C LEU A 107 3.91 12.54 -9.37
N ALA A 108 4.36 13.53 -10.16
CA ALA A 108 5.18 14.63 -9.64
C ALA A 108 4.46 15.39 -8.51
N GLY A 109 5.19 15.74 -7.46
CA GLY A 109 4.63 16.39 -6.26
C GLY A 109 3.96 15.41 -5.28
N ASN A 110 3.94 14.11 -5.59
CA ASN A 110 3.41 13.03 -4.74
C ASN A 110 4.29 11.76 -4.84
N SER A 111 5.56 11.91 -5.20
CA SER A 111 6.51 10.81 -5.34
C SER A 111 7.70 10.97 -4.39
N PRO A 112 8.47 9.91 -4.11
CA PRO A 112 9.67 10.01 -3.30
C PRO A 112 10.76 10.93 -3.87
N ASP A 113 10.83 11.06 -5.20
CA ASP A 113 11.81 11.92 -5.89
C ASP A 113 11.37 13.39 -5.93
N GLN A 114 10.07 13.63 -5.87
CA GLN A 114 9.44 14.94 -5.81
C GLN A 114 8.33 14.92 -4.77
N PRO A 115 8.69 14.89 -3.48
CA PRO A 115 7.70 14.76 -2.41
C PRO A 115 6.89 16.06 -2.25
N PRO A 116 5.65 15.96 -1.74
CA PRO A 116 4.90 17.13 -1.32
C PRO A 116 5.59 17.78 -0.12
N ALA A 117 5.29 19.06 0.13
CA ALA A 117 5.75 19.71 1.35
C ALA A 117 5.05 19.09 2.56
N LEU A 118 5.78 18.34 3.36
CA LEU A 118 5.30 17.67 4.57
C LEU A 118 5.99 18.25 5.81
N PRO A 119 5.28 18.45 6.92
CA PRO A 119 5.88 18.85 8.18
C PRO A 119 6.75 17.72 8.76
N ASN A 120 7.75 18.07 9.57
CA ASN A 120 8.51 17.08 10.34
C ASN A 120 7.55 16.23 11.20
N GLY A 121 7.88 14.94 11.34
CA GLY A 121 7.03 13.98 12.00
C GLY A 121 5.93 13.40 11.12
N SER A 122 5.92 13.70 9.81
CA SER A 122 5.01 13.09 8.85
C SER A 122 5.60 11.84 8.22
N ALA A 123 4.75 11.06 7.53
CA ALA A 123 5.18 9.98 6.66
C ALA A 123 4.66 10.18 5.23
N LEU A 124 5.47 9.84 4.24
CA LEU A 124 5.10 9.66 2.84
C LEU A 124 5.04 8.16 2.52
N LEU A 125 3.83 7.66 2.29
CA LEU A 125 3.56 6.27 1.96
C LEU A 125 3.37 6.14 0.45
N THR A 126 4.19 5.32 -0.22
CA THR A 126 4.16 5.15 -1.68
C THR A 126 4.28 3.67 -2.07
N GLY A 127 3.87 3.34 -3.29
CA GLY A 127 4.07 2.05 -3.97
C GLY A 127 4.91 2.21 -5.23
N HIS A 128 4.38 1.74 -6.39
CA HIS A 128 4.85 1.95 -7.75
C HIS A 128 6.20 1.31 -8.11
N THR A 129 7.20 1.46 -7.27
CA THR A 129 8.56 0.96 -7.57
C THR A 129 8.68 -0.56 -7.39
N HIS A 130 7.80 -1.18 -6.62
CA HIS A 130 7.83 -2.57 -6.14
C HIS A 130 9.08 -2.89 -5.30
N ILE A 131 9.71 -1.85 -4.74
CA ILE A 131 10.92 -1.94 -3.91
C ILE A 131 10.59 -1.40 -2.53
N LYS A 132 10.86 -2.19 -1.49
CA LYS A 132 10.64 -1.80 -0.10
C LYS A 132 11.49 -0.59 0.28
N ARG A 133 10.90 0.32 1.05
CA ARG A 133 11.61 1.44 1.66
C ARG A 133 11.04 1.72 3.04
N LEU A 134 11.92 1.90 4.01
CA LEU A 134 11.55 2.39 5.33
C LEU A 134 12.71 3.20 5.86
N GLU A 135 12.63 4.51 5.76
CA GLU A 135 13.75 5.42 5.99
C GLU A 135 13.26 6.77 6.49
N LEU A 136 13.89 7.28 7.54
CA LEU A 136 13.66 8.64 8.05
C LEU A 136 14.65 9.60 7.35
N VAL A 137 14.13 10.56 6.59
CA VAL A 137 14.90 11.57 5.87
C VAL A 137 14.37 12.94 6.23
N ASP A 138 15.21 13.82 6.76
CA ASP A 138 14.87 15.20 7.12
C ASP A 138 13.56 15.33 7.93
N GLY A 139 13.36 14.38 8.86
CA GLY A 139 12.18 14.36 9.74
C GLY A 139 10.90 13.80 9.12
N VAL A 140 10.93 13.34 7.87
CA VAL A 140 9.82 12.66 7.20
C VAL A 140 10.15 11.18 7.02
N MET A 141 9.23 10.31 7.41
CA MET A 141 9.35 8.85 7.20
C MET A 141 8.91 8.49 5.79
N PHE A 142 9.81 7.95 4.98
CA PHE A 142 9.50 7.41 3.66
C PHE A 142 9.21 5.92 3.77
N VAL A 143 8.00 5.52 3.39
CA VAL A 143 7.53 4.14 3.51
C VAL A 143 7.06 3.64 2.15
N ASN A 144 7.62 2.52 1.70
CA ASN A 144 7.09 1.75 0.58
C ASN A 144 6.95 0.30 1.05
N PRO A 145 5.76 -0.28 1.06
CA PRO A 145 5.57 -1.66 1.51
C PRO A 145 6.18 -2.69 0.55
N GLY A 146 6.68 -2.26 -0.63
CA GLY A 146 7.01 -3.13 -1.74
C GLY A 146 5.75 -3.57 -2.50
N SER A 147 5.88 -4.57 -3.36
CA SER A 147 4.72 -5.15 -4.04
C SER A 147 4.23 -6.40 -3.30
N THR A 148 2.91 -6.49 -3.17
CA THR A 148 2.24 -7.69 -2.64
C THR A 148 2.33 -8.87 -3.62
N SER A 149 2.50 -8.62 -4.93
CA SER A 149 2.38 -9.65 -5.97
C SER A 149 3.64 -9.85 -6.82
N ILE A 150 4.30 -8.80 -7.24
CA ILE A 150 5.44 -8.80 -8.17
C ILE A 150 6.61 -7.95 -7.64
N PRO A 151 7.20 -8.32 -6.49
CA PRO A 151 8.31 -7.59 -5.88
C PRO A 151 9.55 -7.59 -6.78
N LYS A 152 10.32 -6.49 -6.75
CA LYS A 152 11.60 -6.37 -7.48
C LYS A 152 12.83 -6.52 -6.58
N ASP A 153 12.63 -6.69 -5.28
CA ASP A 153 13.67 -6.72 -4.26
C ASP A 153 13.56 -7.94 -3.31
N GLY A 154 13.08 -9.06 -3.82
CA GLY A 154 12.96 -10.32 -3.09
C GLY A 154 11.54 -10.68 -2.71
N ALA A 155 11.22 -10.76 -1.42
CA ALA A 155 9.92 -11.28 -0.97
C ALA A 155 8.78 -10.27 -1.16
N ALA A 156 7.60 -10.79 -1.55
CA ALA A 156 6.34 -10.08 -1.49
C ALA A 156 6.03 -9.63 -0.04
N SER A 157 5.48 -8.43 0.11
CA SER A 157 5.46 -7.75 1.40
C SER A 157 4.27 -6.80 1.57
N TYR A 158 4.10 -6.37 2.81
CA TYR A 158 3.20 -5.32 3.27
C TYR A 158 3.88 -4.54 4.40
N ALA A 159 3.31 -3.43 4.81
CA ALA A 159 3.76 -2.74 6.02
C ALA A 159 2.65 -2.70 7.06
N VAL A 160 3.05 -2.54 8.33
CA VAL A 160 2.17 -2.28 9.46
C VAL A 160 2.59 -0.95 10.06
N TYR A 161 1.64 -0.08 10.33
CA TYR A 161 1.79 1.07 11.21
C TYR A 161 1.10 0.77 12.52
N GLU A 162 1.78 0.97 13.64
CA GLU A 162 1.19 0.84 14.97
C GLU A 162 1.89 1.78 15.96
N ASN A 163 1.12 2.61 16.67
CA ASN A 163 1.60 3.48 17.77
C ASN A 163 2.82 4.34 17.40
N GLY A 164 2.84 4.94 16.23
CA GLY A 164 3.93 5.82 15.78
C GLY A 164 5.14 5.08 15.18
N ALA A 165 5.06 3.80 14.91
CA ALA A 165 6.13 3.04 14.28
C ALA A 165 5.64 2.26 13.06
N PHE A 166 6.54 1.99 12.13
CA PHE A 166 6.31 1.15 10.96
C PHE A 166 7.12 -0.13 11.03
N ALA A 167 6.53 -1.23 10.55
CA ALA A 167 7.21 -2.49 10.30
C ALA A 167 6.95 -2.94 8.86
N LEU A 168 8.01 -3.22 8.09
CA LEU A 168 7.90 -3.95 6.82
C LEU A 168 7.87 -5.45 7.13
N LYS A 169 6.89 -6.15 6.57
CA LYS A 169 6.71 -7.59 6.78
C LYS A 169 6.58 -8.33 5.46
N SER A 170 7.15 -9.53 5.40
CA SER A 170 6.89 -10.45 4.29
C SER A 170 5.45 -10.97 4.34
N LEU A 171 4.90 -11.45 3.22
CA LEU A 171 3.60 -12.15 3.24
C LEU A 171 3.59 -13.40 4.12
N ASN A 172 4.75 -13.96 4.50
CA ASN A 172 4.85 -15.02 5.48
C ASN A 172 4.70 -14.53 6.93
N GLY A 173 4.66 -13.20 7.14
CA GLY A 173 4.49 -12.57 8.46
C GLY A 173 5.81 -12.28 9.18
N GLU A 174 6.96 -12.51 8.55
CA GLU A 174 8.27 -12.18 9.11
C GLU A 174 8.50 -10.68 9.06
N THR A 175 8.96 -10.08 10.15
CA THR A 175 9.38 -8.69 10.17
C THR A 175 10.73 -8.55 9.47
N LEU A 176 10.79 -7.71 8.44
CA LEU A 176 11.96 -7.45 7.61
C LEU A 176 12.73 -6.22 8.08
N GLN A 177 12.01 -5.19 8.51
CA GLN A 177 12.58 -3.94 8.99
C GLN A 177 11.56 -3.21 9.87
N GLU A 178 12.04 -2.46 10.86
CA GLU A 178 11.21 -1.58 11.69
C GLU A 178 11.86 -0.21 11.84
N ALA A 179 11.06 0.84 11.90
CA ALA A 179 11.49 2.21 12.17
C ALA A 179 10.35 3.04 12.75
N GLY A 180 10.71 4.04 13.55
CA GLY A 180 9.84 5.09 14.06
C GLY A 180 10.53 6.45 13.97
N TRP A 181 9.89 7.50 14.49
CA TRP A 181 10.47 8.87 14.49
C TRP A 181 11.47 9.12 15.62
N GLU A 182 11.65 8.19 16.55
CA GLU A 182 12.62 8.28 17.67
C GLU A 182 13.93 7.54 17.36
#